data_672bb9a0289c48eadae3908d68cf8891
#
_entry.id   672bb9a0289c48eadae3908d68cf8891
#
_cell.length_a   1.000
_cell.length_b   1.000
_cell.length_c   1.000
_cell.angle_alpha   90.00
_cell.angle_beta   90.00
_cell.angle_gamma   90.00
#
_symmetry.space_group_name_H-M   'P 1'
#
loop_
_entity.id
_entity.type
_entity.pdbx_description
1 polymer ?
#
loop_
_entity_poly.entity_id
_entity_poly.type
_entity_poly.pdbx_seq_one_letter_code
_entity_poly.pdbx_strand_id
1 'polypeptide(L)'
;MGEGAGKPPVVIVKEQTTVTSGTDVQEKLISASDVFANLLKPTFGPKGLDKMMYKTDGNTAITNDGAKIVSELLVKHPAAKMLVSMCQSQEEACGDGVTTTMLLCGALLQESQTLLRKGLHPLTIIGGYRKSMHSAISMLDDIATPLSDERLIGVAETAMIGKGAEASLELLSRIVVKTLKITSENTDRPAAENVSMFKSAKGTLSDSRMISGVAFRRRVPLDGLPNDIRDAKIAIVGGDLKIRSMTRDAQIKIASPEQLDSFVDAERERKEQIANAILGTGASVVLCGGEVDKDILHSLADEGVVTISELDEMDLRNTAEATSSTVIDSIMDASADNLGSFGSFVWERNESTEMAEDIIRIDDCPSPALVTIEVGGDGEEATEEAIRGIYDSLRATSLAMSEKTVLPGGGASHSMIAHHVRTEMESEPGRERIAMESFARAMETIPAVLAENSGQNPLDKVLKLRSEARSGNCKGIDRDGKITSPEGVWHPKSVISGSLETCLLYTSPSPRDSCAS
;
A
#
# COMPACT_ATOMS: atom_id res chain seq x y z
N MET A 1 -59.79 -29.83 -36.72
CA MET A 1 -58.52 -29.13 -36.98
C MET A 1 -58.30 -28.19 -35.80
N GLY A 2 -57.51 -28.58 -34.87
CA GLY A 2 -57.20 -27.79 -33.67
C GLY A 2 -55.74 -27.32 -33.78
N GLU A 3 -55.59 -26.02 -33.96
CA GLU A 3 -54.29 -25.38 -33.92
C GLU A 3 -53.76 -25.41 -32.50
N GLY A 4 -52.62 -26.09 -32.33
CA GLY A 4 -51.88 -26.11 -31.09
C GLY A 4 -51.18 -24.76 -30.91
N ALA A 5 -51.70 -23.91 -29.99
CA ALA A 5 -51.04 -22.74 -29.54
C ALA A 5 -49.70 -23.13 -28.85
N GLY A 6 -48.61 -22.95 -29.56
CA GLY A 6 -47.26 -23.09 -29.00
C GLY A 6 -47.10 -22.14 -27.80
N LYS A 7 -46.69 -22.69 -26.65
CA LYS A 7 -46.34 -21.91 -25.49
C LYS A 7 -45.22 -20.89 -25.90
N PRO A 8 -45.35 -19.61 -25.55
CA PRO A 8 -44.32 -18.64 -25.87
C PRO A 8 -42.98 -19.09 -25.22
N PRO A 9 -41.84 -18.89 -25.88
CA PRO A 9 -40.56 -19.24 -25.33
C PRO A 9 -40.34 -18.51 -24.00
N VAL A 10 -39.95 -19.25 -22.96
CA VAL A 10 -39.65 -18.68 -21.67
C VAL A 10 -38.36 -17.89 -21.83
N VAL A 11 -38.46 -16.58 -21.79
CA VAL A 11 -37.29 -15.67 -21.80
C VAL A 11 -36.68 -15.69 -20.40
N ILE A 12 -35.60 -16.45 -20.25
CA ILE A 12 -34.87 -16.61 -18.98
C ILE A 12 -33.91 -15.46 -18.72
N VAL A 13 -33.54 -14.70 -19.74
CA VAL A 13 -32.57 -13.59 -19.66
C VAL A 13 -33.26 -12.28 -19.99
N LYS A 14 -33.04 -11.24 -19.17
CA LYS A 14 -33.57 -9.90 -19.44
C LYS A 14 -33.05 -9.33 -20.76
N GLU A 15 -33.85 -8.59 -21.48
CA GLU A 15 -33.51 -7.98 -22.80
C GLU A 15 -32.23 -7.13 -22.81
N GLN A 16 -31.81 -6.64 -21.65
CA GLN A 16 -30.57 -5.85 -21.47
C GLN A 16 -29.30 -6.70 -21.24
N THR A 17 -29.40 -8.03 -21.24
CA THR A 17 -28.27 -8.92 -20.99
C THR A 17 -27.70 -9.40 -22.32
N THR A 18 -26.48 -8.97 -22.66
CA THR A 18 -25.73 -9.46 -23.82
C THR A 18 -24.96 -10.72 -23.40
N VAL A 19 -25.23 -11.84 -24.03
CA VAL A 19 -24.52 -13.10 -23.80
C VAL A 19 -23.52 -13.31 -24.94
N THR A 20 -22.25 -13.48 -24.59
CA THR A 20 -21.18 -13.87 -25.51
C THR A 20 -20.75 -15.28 -25.15
N SER A 21 -20.54 -16.16 -26.13
CA SER A 21 -20.21 -17.56 -25.90
C SER A 21 -19.13 -18.07 -26.87
N GLY A 22 -18.46 -19.17 -26.50
CA GLY A 22 -17.50 -19.86 -27.35
C GLY A 22 -16.22 -19.06 -27.59
N THR A 23 -15.71 -19.09 -28.81
CA THR A 23 -14.45 -18.46 -29.23
C THR A 23 -14.46 -16.93 -29.06
N ASP A 24 -15.63 -16.30 -29.20
CA ASP A 24 -15.75 -14.84 -29.07
C ASP A 24 -15.37 -14.35 -27.66
N VAL A 25 -15.62 -15.15 -26.61
CA VAL A 25 -15.22 -14.82 -25.24
C VAL A 25 -13.69 -14.81 -25.12
N GLN A 26 -13.06 -15.85 -25.71
CA GLN A 26 -11.59 -15.98 -25.69
C GLN A 26 -10.94 -14.82 -26.46
N GLU A 27 -11.43 -14.49 -27.65
CA GLU A 27 -10.91 -13.37 -28.44
C GLU A 27 -11.04 -12.03 -27.73
N LYS A 28 -12.16 -11.79 -27.06
CA LYS A 28 -12.37 -10.56 -26.29
C LYS A 28 -11.45 -10.47 -25.08
N LEU A 29 -11.22 -11.57 -24.37
CA LEU A 29 -10.30 -11.61 -23.22
C LEU A 29 -8.86 -11.37 -23.67
N ILE A 30 -8.41 -12.06 -24.73
CA ILE A 30 -7.08 -11.89 -25.30
C ILE A 30 -6.87 -10.45 -25.79
N SER A 31 -7.85 -9.92 -26.52
CA SER A 31 -7.79 -8.54 -27.02
C SER A 31 -7.73 -7.51 -25.90
N ALA A 32 -8.51 -7.70 -24.82
CA ALA A 32 -8.47 -6.84 -23.66
C ALA A 32 -7.11 -6.90 -22.96
N SER A 33 -6.55 -8.11 -22.74
CA SER A 33 -5.25 -8.28 -22.10
C SER A 33 -4.11 -7.66 -22.91
N ASP A 34 -4.16 -7.78 -24.24
CA ASP A 34 -3.18 -7.16 -25.13
C ASP A 34 -3.18 -5.64 -25.02
N VAL A 35 -4.36 -5.02 -24.97
CA VAL A 35 -4.50 -3.58 -24.78
C VAL A 35 -3.90 -3.13 -23.45
N PHE A 36 -4.20 -3.84 -22.34
CA PHE A 36 -3.66 -3.49 -21.03
C PHE A 36 -2.15 -3.73 -20.94
N ALA A 37 -1.66 -4.86 -21.46
CA ALA A 37 -0.23 -5.15 -21.49
C ALA A 37 0.56 -4.09 -22.30
N ASN A 38 0.06 -3.71 -23.48
CA ASN A 38 0.67 -2.66 -24.31
C ASN A 38 0.58 -1.28 -23.65
N LEU A 39 -0.46 -0.99 -22.88
CA LEU A 39 -0.58 0.25 -22.11
C LEU A 39 0.50 0.33 -21.03
N LEU A 40 0.73 -0.77 -20.29
CA LEU A 40 1.67 -0.80 -19.17
C LEU A 40 3.12 -1.10 -19.56
N LYS A 41 3.36 -1.73 -20.72
CA LYS A 41 4.69 -2.10 -21.17
C LYS A 41 5.72 -0.95 -21.15
N PRO A 42 5.40 0.27 -21.62
CA PRO A 42 6.36 1.39 -21.60
C PRO A 42 6.67 1.93 -20.21
N THR A 43 5.86 1.62 -19.18
CA THR A 43 6.08 2.10 -17.81
C THR A 43 6.93 1.14 -16.97
N PHE A 44 7.27 -0.03 -17.52
CA PHE A 44 7.91 -1.10 -16.78
C PHE A 44 9.42 -0.94 -16.62
N GLY A 45 9.89 -1.09 -15.39
CA GLY A 45 11.31 -1.13 -15.04
C GLY A 45 11.95 0.26 -14.82
N PRO A 46 13.26 0.32 -14.55
CA PRO A 46 13.94 1.53 -14.08
C PRO A 46 14.02 2.66 -15.12
N LYS A 47 13.76 2.38 -16.38
CA LYS A 47 13.64 3.36 -17.47
C LYS A 47 12.22 3.42 -18.05
N GLY A 48 11.25 3.03 -17.25
CA GLY A 48 9.84 3.19 -17.59
C GLY A 48 9.46 4.67 -17.78
N LEU A 49 8.53 4.92 -18.69
CA LEU A 49 8.03 6.26 -18.98
C LEU A 49 6.72 6.49 -18.25
N ASP A 50 6.53 7.68 -17.69
CA ASP A 50 5.27 8.06 -17.05
C ASP A 50 4.12 8.14 -18.05
N LYS A 51 2.93 7.84 -17.57
CA LYS A 51 1.66 8.04 -18.28
C LYS A 51 0.94 9.24 -17.72
N MET A 52 0.50 10.12 -18.61
CA MET A 52 -0.43 11.18 -18.26
C MET A 52 -1.86 10.70 -18.49
N MET A 53 -2.67 10.74 -17.47
CA MET A 53 -4.10 10.41 -17.53
C MET A 53 -4.92 11.66 -17.25
N TYR A 54 -5.87 11.92 -18.12
CA TYR A 54 -6.77 13.07 -17.99
C TYR A 54 -8.21 12.57 -17.83
N LYS A 55 -8.86 13.00 -16.76
CA LYS A 55 -10.26 12.68 -16.47
C LYS A 55 -11.18 13.81 -16.93
N THR A 56 -12.42 13.45 -17.23
CA THR A 56 -13.46 14.40 -17.65
C THR A 56 -13.84 15.43 -16.57
N ASP A 57 -13.52 15.17 -15.32
CA ASP A 57 -13.66 16.08 -14.17
C ASP A 57 -12.54 17.12 -14.05
N GLY A 58 -11.56 17.07 -14.95
CA GLY A 58 -10.41 17.96 -14.98
C GLY A 58 -9.20 17.48 -14.18
N ASN A 59 -9.32 16.38 -13.44
CA ASN A 59 -8.20 15.81 -12.71
C ASN A 59 -7.20 15.16 -13.66
N THR A 60 -5.93 15.46 -13.46
CA THR A 60 -4.81 14.88 -14.22
C THR A 60 -3.94 14.07 -13.26
N ALA A 61 -3.51 12.90 -13.68
CA ALA A 61 -2.53 12.09 -12.95
C ALA A 61 -1.36 11.75 -13.87
N ILE A 62 -0.15 11.94 -13.39
CA ILE A 62 1.09 11.56 -14.09
C ILE A 62 1.75 10.51 -13.21
N THR A 63 1.88 9.30 -13.73
CA THR A 63 2.46 8.18 -12.97
C THR A 63 2.96 7.08 -13.91
N ASN A 64 3.91 6.28 -13.47
CA ASN A 64 4.32 5.02 -14.10
C ASN A 64 3.88 3.80 -13.28
N ASP A 65 3.23 4.02 -12.14
CA ASP A 65 2.71 2.94 -11.31
C ASP A 65 1.55 2.21 -11.99
N GLY A 66 1.74 0.91 -12.25
CA GLY A 66 0.76 0.07 -12.93
C GLY A 66 -0.54 -0.10 -12.17
N ALA A 67 -0.50 -0.17 -10.84
CA ALA A 67 -1.69 -0.28 -10.00
C ALA A 67 -2.54 0.98 -10.11
N LYS A 68 -1.92 2.15 -10.02
CA LYS A 68 -2.58 3.45 -10.18
C LYS A 68 -3.17 3.61 -11.58
N ILE A 69 -2.38 3.30 -12.63
CA ILE A 69 -2.86 3.39 -14.01
C ILE A 69 -4.12 2.55 -14.19
N VAL A 70 -4.09 1.28 -13.76
CA VAL A 70 -5.22 0.37 -13.93
C VAL A 70 -6.43 0.78 -13.11
N SER A 71 -6.25 1.28 -11.88
CA SER A 71 -7.35 1.73 -11.00
C SER A 71 -8.09 2.96 -11.53
N GLU A 72 -7.38 3.83 -12.27
CA GLU A 72 -7.95 5.05 -12.84
C GLU A 72 -8.69 4.83 -14.17
N LEU A 73 -8.54 3.65 -14.79
CA LEU A 73 -9.19 3.34 -16.06
C LEU A 73 -10.68 3.07 -15.88
N LEU A 74 -11.50 3.83 -16.57
CA LEU A 74 -12.95 3.64 -16.63
C LEU A 74 -13.32 2.52 -17.60
N VAL A 75 -13.33 1.27 -17.14
CA VAL A 75 -13.61 0.10 -17.97
C VAL A 75 -15.07 -0.33 -17.89
N LYS A 76 -15.69 -0.58 -19.05
CA LYS A 76 -17.08 -1.05 -19.17
C LYS A 76 -17.16 -2.55 -19.51
N HIS A 77 -16.22 -3.05 -20.30
CA HIS A 77 -16.24 -4.42 -20.79
C HIS A 77 -15.94 -5.44 -19.68
N PRO A 78 -16.70 -6.56 -19.56
CA PRO A 78 -16.50 -7.55 -18.51
C PRO A 78 -15.07 -8.14 -18.45
N ALA A 79 -14.48 -8.49 -19.62
CA ALA A 79 -13.11 -8.97 -19.68
C ALA A 79 -12.10 -7.96 -19.12
N ALA A 80 -12.28 -6.67 -19.43
CA ALA A 80 -11.42 -5.62 -18.87
C ALA A 80 -11.59 -5.47 -17.35
N LYS A 81 -12.83 -5.60 -16.83
CA LYS A 81 -13.08 -5.61 -15.37
C LYS A 81 -12.39 -6.78 -14.66
N MET A 82 -12.37 -7.96 -15.29
CA MET A 82 -11.64 -9.12 -14.74
C MET A 82 -10.14 -8.82 -14.62
N LEU A 83 -9.53 -8.20 -15.63
CA LEU A 83 -8.11 -7.84 -15.61
C LEU A 83 -7.82 -6.77 -14.56
N VAL A 84 -8.70 -5.79 -14.38
CA VAL A 84 -8.59 -4.79 -13.29
C VAL A 84 -8.66 -5.49 -11.92
N SER A 85 -9.63 -6.41 -11.73
CA SER A 85 -9.73 -7.18 -10.48
C SER A 85 -8.50 -8.05 -10.22
N MET A 86 -7.91 -8.63 -11.28
CA MET A 86 -6.64 -9.35 -11.19
C MET A 86 -5.51 -8.47 -10.65
N CYS A 87 -5.38 -7.26 -11.19
CA CYS A 87 -4.38 -6.29 -10.72
C CYS A 87 -4.61 -5.87 -9.28
N GLN A 88 -5.87 -5.62 -8.90
CA GLN A 88 -6.25 -5.29 -7.52
C GLN A 88 -5.90 -6.42 -6.55
N SER A 89 -6.18 -7.69 -6.91
CA SER A 89 -5.81 -8.84 -6.09
C SER A 89 -4.29 -8.94 -5.85
N GLN A 90 -3.48 -8.68 -6.88
CA GLN A 90 -2.02 -8.65 -6.73
C GLN A 90 -1.56 -7.51 -5.83
N GLU A 91 -2.15 -6.31 -6.01
CA GLU A 91 -1.85 -5.13 -5.20
C GLU A 91 -2.22 -5.36 -3.73
N GLU A 92 -3.41 -5.89 -3.45
CA GLU A 92 -3.87 -6.19 -2.09
C GLU A 92 -3.01 -7.26 -1.41
N ALA A 93 -2.59 -8.29 -2.14
CA ALA A 93 -1.80 -9.38 -1.59
C ALA A 93 -0.32 -8.99 -1.35
N CYS A 94 0.31 -8.30 -2.31
CA CYS A 94 1.75 -8.11 -2.33
C CYS A 94 2.20 -6.65 -2.26
N GLY A 95 1.32 -5.69 -2.60
CA GLY A 95 1.67 -4.26 -2.70
C GLY A 95 2.66 -3.92 -3.82
N ASP A 96 3.01 -4.89 -4.65
CA ASP A 96 3.92 -4.71 -5.79
C ASP A 96 3.68 -5.80 -6.85
N GLY A 97 4.27 -5.64 -8.03
CA GLY A 97 4.23 -6.64 -9.10
C GLY A 97 3.03 -6.54 -10.05
N VAL A 98 2.17 -5.53 -9.94
CA VAL A 98 0.96 -5.37 -10.78
C VAL A 98 1.31 -5.29 -12.26
N THR A 99 2.31 -4.49 -12.62
CA THR A 99 2.77 -4.37 -14.03
C THR A 99 3.30 -5.70 -14.54
N THR A 100 4.12 -6.41 -13.74
CA THR A 100 4.62 -7.75 -14.07
C THR A 100 3.48 -8.73 -14.31
N THR A 101 2.48 -8.76 -13.41
CA THR A 101 1.29 -9.60 -13.52
C THR A 101 0.53 -9.35 -14.82
N MET A 102 0.30 -8.09 -15.17
CA MET A 102 -0.41 -7.77 -16.42
C MET A 102 0.40 -8.14 -17.67
N LEU A 103 1.72 -7.90 -17.68
CA LEU A 103 2.59 -8.29 -18.79
C LEU A 103 2.63 -9.81 -18.98
N LEU A 104 2.73 -10.57 -17.90
CA LEU A 104 2.70 -12.03 -17.93
C LEU A 104 1.34 -12.55 -18.39
N CYS A 105 0.24 -12.01 -17.88
CA CYS A 105 -1.10 -12.37 -18.31
C CYS A 105 -1.29 -12.12 -19.82
N GLY A 106 -0.88 -10.96 -20.31
CA GLY A 106 -0.92 -10.62 -21.73
C GLY A 106 -0.10 -11.61 -22.57
N ALA A 107 1.13 -11.90 -22.16
CA ALA A 107 2.01 -12.83 -22.85
C ALA A 107 1.43 -14.27 -22.87
N LEU A 108 0.93 -14.78 -21.74
CA LEU A 108 0.31 -16.09 -21.65
C LEU A 108 -0.93 -16.22 -22.55
N LEU A 109 -1.76 -15.19 -22.60
CA LEU A 109 -2.96 -15.17 -23.45
C LEU A 109 -2.62 -15.06 -24.94
N GLN A 110 -1.62 -14.29 -25.32
CA GLN A 110 -1.12 -14.23 -26.71
C GLN A 110 -0.55 -15.57 -27.18
N GLU A 111 0.28 -16.21 -26.32
CA GLU A 111 0.78 -17.56 -26.60
C GLU A 111 -0.36 -18.57 -26.70
N SER A 112 -1.37 -18.48 -25.81
CA SER A 112 -2.58 -19.32 -25.87
C SER A 112 -3.33 -19.14 -27.19
N GLN A 113 -3.49 -17.90 -27.69
CA GLN A 113 -4.12 -17.62 -28.98
C GLN A 113 -3.40 -18.35 -30.12
N THR A 114 -2.07 -18.30 -30.11
CA THR A 114 -1.24 -19.00 -31.10
C THR A 114 -1.48 -20.51 -31.07
N LEU A 115 -1.60 -21.11 -29.89
CA LEU A 115 -1.86 -22.53 -29.70
C LEU A 115 -3.28 -22.92 -30.12
N LEU A 116 -4.29 -22.12 -29.76
CA LEU A 116 -5.68 -22.30 -30.17
C LEU A 116 -5.82 -22.29 -31.71
N ARG A 117 -5.17 -21.34 -32.40
CA ARG A 117 -5.11 -21.28 -33.88
C ARG A 117 -4.45 -22.50 -34.50
N LYS A 118 -3.50 -23.14 -33.79
CA LYS A 118 -2.87 -24.42 -34.19
C LYS A 118 -3.73 -25.64 -33.87
N GLY A 119 -4.95 -25.46 -33.30
CA GLY A 119 -5.89 -26.52 -33.02
C GLY A 119 -5.63 -27.25 -31.68
N LEU A 120 -4.85 -26.70 -30.76
CA LEU A 120 -4.77 -27.25 -29.41
C LEU A 120 -6.06 -26.96 -28.64
N HIS A 121 -6.52 -27.96 -27.90
CA HIS A 121 -7.71 -27.82 -27.07
C HIS A 121 -7.39 -26.90 -25.85
N PRO A 122 -8.27 -25.99 -25.42
CA PRO A 122 -8.05 -25.10 -24.28
C PRO A 122 -7.62 -25.84 -23.01
N LEU A 123 -8.24 -26.97 -22.67
CA LEU A 123 -7.88 -27.78 -21.49
C LEU A 123 -6.45 -28.31 -21.54
N THR A 124 -5.93 -28.64 -22.73
CA THR A 124 -4.53 -29.04 -22.89
C THR A 124 -3.58 -27.89 -22.62
N ILE A 125 -3.95 -26.67 -23.05
CA ILE A 125 -3.16 -25.47 -22.78
C ILE A 125 -3.14 -25.17 -21.28
N ILE A 126 -4.29 -25.21 -20.63
CA ILE A 126 -4.43 -25.01 -19.18
C ILE A 126 -3.65 -26.09 -18.40
N GLY A 127 -3.73 -27.35 -18.81
CA GLY A 127 -2.97 -28.44 -18.20
C GLY A 127 -1.45 -28.21 -18.26
N GLY A 128 -0.95 -27.79 -19.43
CA GLY A 128 0.46 -27.45 -19.59
C GLY A 128 0.89 -26.23 -18.77
N TYR A 129 0.06 -25.18 -18.71
CA TYR A 129 0.33 -24.00 -17.90
C TYR A 129 0.34 -24.31 -16.39
N ARG A 130 -0.59 -25.14 -15.90
CA ARG A 130 -0.59 -25.59 -14.50
C ARG A 130 0.67 -26.37 -14.14
N LYS A 131 1.09 -27.32 -14.98
CA LYS A 131 2.36 -28.04 -14.78
C LYS A 131 3.54 -27.08 -14.74
N SER A 132 3.60 -26.14 -15.68
CA SER A 132 4.66 -25.13 -15.74
C SER A 132 4.67 -24.24 -14.51
N MET A 133 3.51 -23.88 -13.96
CA MET A 133 3.42 -23.09 -12.74
C MET A 133 3.98 -23.84 -11.53
N HIS A 134 3.61 -25.13 -11.35
CA HIS A 134 4.17 -25.94 -10.27
C HIS A 134 5.69 -26.04 -10.37
N SER A 135 6.21 -26.28 -11.58
CA SER A 135 7.62 -26.27 -11.88
C SER A 135 8.27 -24.92 -11.57
N ALA A 136 7.62 -23.81 -11.95
CA ALA A 136 8.09 -22.46 -11.69
C ALA A 136 8.20 -22.17 -10.18
N ILE A 137 7.19 -22.55 -9.39
CA ILE A 137 7.20 -22.34 -7.93
C ILE A 137 8.33 -23.13 -7.28
N SER A 138 8.53 -24.40 -7.67
CA SER A 138 9.65 -25.22 -7.20
C SER A 138 11.00 -24.53 -7.52
N MET A 139 11.17 -24.01 -8.73
CA MET A 139 12.39 -23.30 -9.12
C MET A 139 12.62 -22.04 -8.30
N LEU A 140 11.55 -21.32 -7.91
CA LEU A 140 11.68 -20.14 -7.03
C LEU A 140 12.25 -20.52 -5.66
N ASP A 141 11.90 -21.70 -5.13
CA ASP A 141 12.49 -22.19 -3.88
C ASP A 141 13.98 -22.49 -4.02
N ASP A 142 14.40 -23.02 -5.16
CA ASP A 142 15.81 -23.37 -5.42
C ASP A 142 16.71 -22.13 -5.57
N ILE A 143 16.20 -21.03 -6.15
CA ILE A 143 16.95 -19.77 -6.34
C ILE A 143 16.76 -18.77 -5.20
N ALA A 144 15.87 -19.07 -4.25
CA ALA A 144 15.64 -18.19 -3.11
C ALA A 144 16.91 -18.04 -2.26
N THR A 145 17.22 -16.81 -1.91
CA THR A 145 18.41 -16.47 -1.12
C THR A 145 17.97 -16.00 0.26
N PRO A 146 18.66 -16.39 1.36
CA PRO A 146 18.35 -15.90 2.69
C PRO A 146 18.39 -14.38 2.76
N LEU A 147 17.48 -13.80 3.52
CA LEU A 147 17.43 -12.36 3.75
C LEU A 147 18.64 -11.89 4.54
N SER A 148 19.27 -10.80 4.12
CA SER A 148 20.27 -10.03 4.85
C SER A 148 19.86 -8.55 4.87
N ASP A 149 20.48 -7.76 5.75
CA ASP A 149 20.19 -6.33 5.84
C ASP A 149 20.44 -5.60 4.51
N GLU A 150 21.48 -5.96 3.77
CA GLU A 150 21.77 -5.40 2.46
C GLU A 150 20.69 -5.76 1.44
N ARG A 151 20.23 -7.02 1.44
CA ARG A 151 19.16 -7.47 0.54
C ARG A 151 17.82 -6.85 0.90
N LEU A 152 17.57 -6.62 2.20
CA LEU A 152 16.36 -5.95 2.65
C LEU A 152 16.31 -4.49 2.15
N ILE A 153 17.43 -3.77 2.22
CA ILE A 153 17.57 -2.44 1.60
C ILE A 153 17.35 -2.54 0.09
N GLY A 154 17.94 -3.54 -0.56
CA GLY A 154 17.75 -3.77 -2.01
C GLY A 154 16.30 -4.05 -2.40
N VAL A 155 15.50 -4.73 -1.56
CA VAL A 155 14.05 -4.89 -1.78
C VAL A 155 13.36 -3.53 -1.70
N ALA A 156 13.66 -2.74 -0.67
CA ALA A 156 13.08 -1.42 -0.50
C ALA A 156 13.41 -0.49 -1.67
N GLU A 157 14.65 -0.50 -2.14
CA GLU A 157 15.09 0.27 -3.31
C GLU A 157 14.38 -0.19 -4.58
N THR A 158 14.31 -1.51 -4.82
CA THR A 158 13.69 -2.08 -6.02
C THR A 158 12.23 -1.65 -6.18
N ALA A 159 11.48 -1.59 -5.08
CA ALA A 159 10.08 -1.17 -5.08
C ALA A 159 9.88 0.34 -5.35
N MET A 160 10.90 1.16 -5.11
CA MET A 160 10.88 2.62 -5.32
C MET A 160 11.54 3.07 -6.64
N ILE A 161 12.36 2.22 -7.26
CA ILE A 161 13.04 2.55 -8.53
C ILE A 161 12.01 2.86 -9.63
N GLY A 162 12.26 3.93 -10.37
CA GLY A 162 11.39 4.40 -11.44
C GLY A 162 10.16 5.18 -10.96
N LYS A 163 9.97 5.38 -9.64
CA LYS A 163 8.87 6.14 -9.04
C LYS A 163 9.36 7.48 -8.50
N GLY A 164 8.44 8.36 -8.11
CA GLY A 164 8.77 9.69 -7.57
C GLY A 164 9.74 9.71 -6.39
N ALA A 165 9.89 8.59 -5.68
CA ALA A 165 10.83 8.42 -4.57
C ALA A 165 12.29 8.22 -4.99
N GLU A 166 12.59 8.02 -6.28
CA GLU A 166 13.93 7.68 -6.77
C GLU A 166 14.99 8.77 -6.48
N ALA A 167 14.60 10.02 -6.44
CA ALA A 167 15.52 11.14 -6.17
C ALA A 167 16.23 11.04 -4.81
N SER A 168 15.64 10.35 -3.83
CA SER A 168 16.20 10.16 -2.48
C SER A 168 16.21 8.68 -2.07
N LEU A 169 16.43 7.78 -3.03
CA LEU A 169 16.29 6.34 -2.91
C LEU A 169 17.05 5.76 -1.70
N GLU A 170 18.34 6.10 -1.56
CA GLU A 170 19.20 5.59 -0.48
C GLU A 170 18.71 6.02 0.91
N LEU A 171 18.24 7.26 1.04
CA LEU A 171 17.69 7.76 2.31
C LEU A 171 16.37 7.06 2.64
N LEU A 172 15.45 7.04 1.67
CA LEU A 172 14.10 6.51 1.87
C LEU A 172 14.10 5.01 2.12
N SER A 173 14.94 4.22 1.42
CA SER A 173 15.09 2.79 1.65
C SER A 173 15.57 2.47 3.07
N ARG A 174 16.54 3.25 3.58
CA ARG A 174 17.02 3.12 4.95
C ARG A 174 15.95 3.50 5.99
N ILE A 175 15.16 4.56 5.72
CA ILE A 175 14.03 4.94 6.56
C ILE A 175 13.01 3.81 6.60
N VAL A 176 12.59 3.27 5.46
CA VAL A 176 11.64 2.15 5.36
C VAL A 176 12.11 0.95 6.17
N VAL A 177 13.34 0.51 5.96
CA VAL A 177 13.90 -0.66 6.66
C VAL A 177 13.99 -0.41 8.17
N LYS A 178 14.44 0.78 8.59
CA LYS A 178 14.51 1.15 10.00
C LYS A 178 13.14 1.16 10.65
N THR A 179 12.16 1.77 9.98
CA THR A 179 10.77 1.84 10.44
C THR A 179 10.18 0.46 10.65
N LEU A 180 10.31 -0.43 9.65
CA LEU A 180 9.77 -1.79 9.73
C LEU A 180 10.45 -2.65 10.81
N LYS A 181 11.74 -2.47 11.05
CA LYS A 181 12.42 -3.15 12.15
C LYS A 181 11.85 -2.74 13.51
N ILE A 182 11.66 -1.45 13.74
CA ILE A 182 11.09 -0.92 14.98
C ILE A 182 9.66 -1.42 15.18
N THR A 183 8.79 -1.33 14.15
CA THR A 183 7.41 -1.78 14.27
C THR A 183 7.30 -3.29 14.45
N SER A 184 8.15 -4.09 13.80
CA SER A 184 8.15 -5.55 13.93
C SER A 184 8.60 -6.05 15.30
N GLU A 185 9.38 -5.27 16.06
CA GLU A 185 9.81 -5.59 17.42
C GLU A 185 8.73 -5.30 18.47
N ASN A 186 7.84 -4.35 18.18
CA ASN A 186 6.88 -3.82 19.15
C ASN A 186 5.43 -4.28 18.92
N THR A 187 5.14 -5.00 17.83
CA THR A 187 3.78 -5.46 17.52
C THR A 187 3.78 -6.78 16.74
N ASP A 188 2.74 -7.60 16.98
CA ASP A 188 2.51 -8.85 16.22
C ASP A 188 1.74 -8.62 14.91
N ARG A 189 1.31 -7.39 14.64
CA ARG A 189 0.63 -7.05 13.37
C ARG A 189 1.65 -6.96 12.23
N PRO A 190 1.21 -7.08 10.96
CA PRO A 190 2.09 -6.83 9.81
C PRO A 190 2.77 -5.46 9.94
N ALA A 191 4.10 -5.44 9.92
CA ALA A 191 4.87 -4.23 10.25
C ALA A 191 4.49 -3.01 9.39
N ALA A 192 4.12 -3.22 8.13
CA ALA A 192 3.71 -2.15 7.23
C ALA A 192 2.38 -1.48 7.61
N GLU A 193 1.48 -2.17 8.34
CA GLU A 193 0.19 -1.62 8.79
C GLU A 193 0.34 -0.63 9.96
N ASN A 194 1.49 -0.65 10.62
CA ASN A 194 1.80 0.20 11.76
C ASN A 194 2.70 1.39 11.39
N VAL A 195 2.70 1.76 10.11
CA VAL A 195 3.45 2.90 9.60
C VAL A 195 2.47 3.93 9.06
N SER A 196 2.49 5.12 9.65
CA SER A 196 1.74 6.28 9.17
C SER A 196 2.61 7.14 8.25
N MET A 197 1.99 7.84 7.30
CA MET A 197 2.65 8.82 6.46
C MET A 197 2.20 10.23 6.80
N PHE A 198 3.15 11.11 6.98
CA PHE A 198 2.88 12.53 7.19
C PHE A 198 3.54 13.34 6.09
N LYS A 199 2.76 14.11 5.34
CA LYS A 199 3.25 15.00 4.30
C LYS A 199 3.70 16.32 4.93
N SER A 200 5.01 16.60 4.88
CA SER A 200 5.53 17.92 5.25
C SER A 200 5.14 18.96 4.19
N ALA A 201 4.75 20.15 4.61
CA ALA A 201 4.43 21.24 3.69
C ALA A 201 5.68 21.99 3.20
N LYS A 202 6.87 21.59 3.66
CA LYS A 202 8.14 22.28 3.40
C LYS A 202 9.25 21.26 3.14
N GLY A 203 10.29 21.72 2.47
CA GLY A 203 11.49 20.93 2.22
C GLY A 203 11.46 20.12 0.93
N THR A 204 12.38 19.19 0.82
CA THR A 204 12.57 18.27 -0.31
C THR A 204 12.48 16.82 0.18
N LEU A 205 12.45 15.86 -0.73
CA LEU A 205 12.48 14.44 -0.35
C LEU A 205 13.71 14.07 0.50
N SER A 206 14.80 14.80 0.39
CA SER A 206 16.00 14.61 1.21
C SER A 206 15.82 15.05 2.67
N ASP A 207 14.79 15.80 2.98
CA ASP A 207 14.43 16.21 4.35
C ASP A 207 13.46 15.23 5.01
N SER A 208 13.11 14.13 4.31
CA SER A 208 12.27 13.08 4.85
C SER A 208 12.94 12.38 6.02
N ARG A 209 12.15 12.04 7.03
CA ARG A 209 12.66 11.42 8.25
C ARG A 209 11.64 10.47 8.89
N MET A 210 12.14 9.58 9.72
CA MET A 210 11.33 8.74 10.57
C MET A 210 11.06 9.47 11.89
N ILE A 211 9.83 9.43 12.36
CA ILE A 211 9.36 9.88 13.67
C ILE A 211 8.98 8.63 14.45
N SER A 212 9.68 8.33 15.54
CA SER A 212 9.35 7.21 16.44
C SER A 212 8.12 7.53 17.28
N GLY A 213 7.00 7.76 16.61
CA GLY A 213 5.77 8.27 17.16
C GLY A 213 4.82 8.77 16.08
N VAL A 214 4.15 9.90 16.32
CA VAL A 214 3.13 10.45 15.41
C VAL A 214 3.40 11.88 15.02
N ALA A 215 2.93 12.24 13.81
CA ALA A 215 2.83 13.63 13.36
C ALA A 215 1.44 13.83 12.74
N PHE A 216 0.82 14.94 13.07
CA PHE A 216 -0.49 15.35 12.54
C PHE A 216 -0.63 16.88 12.49
N ARG A 217 -1.69 17.34 11.86
CA ARG A 217 -1.99 18.76 11.75
C ARG A 217 -3.22 19.11 12.57
N ARG A 218 -3.06 20.05 13.49
CA ARG A 218 -4.17 20.59 14.26
C ARG A 218 -3.81 21.95 14.83
N ARG A 219 -4.78 22.83 14.97
CA ARG A 219 -4.54 24.14 15.56
C ARG A 219 -4.29 24.04 17.06
N VAL A 220 -3.16 24.57 17.54
CA VAL A 220 -2.91 24.78 18.96
C VAL A 220 -3.68 26.03 19.38
N PRO A 221 -4.66 25.92 20.30
CA PRO A 221 -5.66 26.97 20.50
C PRO A 221 -5.13 28.24 21.15
N LEU A 222 -4.04 28.17 21.90
CA LEU A 222 -3.46 29.31 22.61
C LEU A 222 -2.05 29.61 22.12
N ASP A 223 -1.75 30.90 21.97
CA ASP A 223 -0.39 31.40 21.73
C ASP A 223 0.40 31.45 23.06
N GLY A 224 1.72 31.27 22.96
CA GLY A 224 2.60 31.37 24.14
C GLY A 224 2.76 30.09 24.95
N LEU A 225 2.11 28.99 24.54
CA LEU A 225 2.36 27.68 25.12
C LEU A 225 3.76 27.15 24.75
N PRO A 226 4.36 26.28 25.59
CA PRO A 226 5.63 25.63 25.26
C PRO A 226 5.54 24.92 23.90
N ASN A 227 6.46 25.22 22.99
CA ASN A 227 6.50 24.62 21.66
C ASN A 227 7.48 23.44 21.56
N ASP A 228 8.28 23.21 22.60
CA ASP A 228 9.20 22.08 22.73
C ASP A 228 9.12 21.55 24.18
N ILE A 229 8.62 20.33 24.34
CA ILE A 229 8.51 19.65 25.63
C ILE A 229 9.30 18.36 25.53
N ARG A 230 10.11 18.07 26.54
CA ARG A 230 10.99 16.90 26.57
C ARG A 230 10.65 15.97 27.72
N ASP A 231 10.82 14.65 27.47
CA ASP A 231 10.72 13.58 28.48
C ASP A 231 9.49 13.71 29.38
N ALA A 232 8.30 13.76 28.78
CA ALA A 232 7.07 14.07 29.48
C ALA A 232 5.96 13.02 29.21
N LYS A 233 4.82 13.22 29.86
CA LYS A 233 3.66 12.36 29.75
C LYS A 233 2.53 13.02 28.97
N ILE A 234 1.74 12.17 28.30
CA ILE A 234 0.58 12.56 27.51
C ILE A 234 -0.68 11.86 28.02
N ALA A 235 -1.77 12.61 28.11
CA ALA A 235 -3.11 12.08 28.36
C ALA A 235 -3.95 12.19 27.08
N ILE A 236 -4.71 11.15 26.77
CA ILE A 236 -5.59 11.12 25.60
C ILE A 236 -7.03 10.90 26.05
N VAL A 237 -7.89 11.88 25.75
CA VAL A 237 -9.31 11.89 26.12
C VAL A 237 -10.15 11.82 24.85
N GLY A 238 -10.97 10.77 24.71
CA GLY A 238 -11.86 10.59 23.56
C GLY A 238 -13.09 11.51 23.56
N GLY A 239 -13.51 11.95 24.75
CA GLY A 239 -14.70 12.80 24.94
C GLY A 239 -14.40 14.30 25.03
N ASP A 240 -15.43 15.05 25.43
CA ASP A 240 -15.32 16.49 25.68
C ASP A 240 -14.69 16.79 27.04
N LEU A 241 -13.91 17.86 27.11
CA LEU A 241 -13.44 18.49 28.36
C LEU A 241 -14.27 19.74 28.65
N LYS A 242 -15.57 19.52 28.84
CA LYS A 242 -16.55 20.55 29.21
C LYS A 242 -17.60 20.01 30.14
N ILE A 243 -18.32 20.90 30.80
CA ILE A 243 -19.47 20.49 31.57
C ILE A 243 -20.57 20.03 30.62
N ARG A 244 -21.01 18.78 30.76
CA ARG A 244 -22.07 18.22 29.91
C ARG A 244 -23.37 18.97 30.20
N SER A 245 -23.94 19.61 29.19
CA SER A 245 -25.31 20.13 29.27
C SER A 245 -26.29 18.96 29.48
N MET A 246 -27.32 19.22 30.28
CA MET A 246 -28.34 18.19 30.52
C MET A 246 -29.04 17.80 29.21
N THR A 247 -29.13 16.51 28.94
CA THR A 247 -29.78 15.94 27.74
C THR A 247 -31.30 16.08 27.75
N ARG A 248 -31.88 16.67 28.79
CA ARG A 248 -33.33 16.96 28.94
C ARG A 248 -33.52 18.46 29.03
N ASP A 249 -34.54 18.98 28.35
CA ASP A 249 -35.01 20.37 28.49
C ASP A 249 -35.46 20.67 29.95
N ALA A 250 -34.50 20.78 30.85
CA ALA A 250 -34.74 21.22 32.21
C ALA A 250 -34.61 22.75 32.23
N GLN A 251 -35.74 23.44 32.29
CA GLN A 251 -35.72 24.89 32.53
C GLN A 251 -35.48 25.12 34.03
N ILE A 252 -34.30 25.60 34.36
CA ILE A 252 -33.97 26.05 35.71
C ILE A 252 -34.49 27.49 35.83
N LYS A 253 -35.53 27.69 36.68
CA LYS A 253 -36.01 29.02 37.00
C LYS A 253 -35.14 29.59 38.11
N ILE A 254 -34.28 30.55 37.78
CA ILE A 254 -33.51 31.32 38.76
C ILE A 254 -34.42 32.44 39.28
N ALA A 255 -34.70 32.42 40.56
CA ALA A 255 -35.63 33.33 41.19
C ALA A 255 -34.94 34.48 41.96
N SER A 256 -33.65 34.41 42.24
CA SER A 256 -32.88 35.46 42.92
C SER A 256 -31.44 35.56 42.40
N PRO A 257 -30.80 36.73 42.56
CA PRO A 257 -29.38 36.94 42.21
C PRO A 257 -28.46 35.94 42.93
N GLU A 258 -28.72 35.64 44.20
CA GLU A 258 -27.89 34.71 44.99
C GLU A 258 -27.96 33.27 44.46
N GLN A 259 -29.09 32.85 43.85
CA GLN A 259 -29.18 31.58 43.17
C GLN A 259 -28.35 31.56 41.88
N LEU A 260 -28.30 32.67 41.15
CA LEU A 260 -27.48 32.80 39.97
C LEU A 260 -26.00 32.70 40.34
N ASP A 261 -25.56 33.42 41.37
CA ASP A 261 -24.18 33.43 41.85
C ASP A 261 -23.78 32.00 42.31
N SER A 262 -24.65 31.29 43.07
CA SER A 262 -24.37 29.90 43.47
C SER A 262 -24.26 28.94 42.29
N PHE A 263 -24.99 29.20 41.20
CA PHE A 263 -24.94 28.36 40.00
C PHE A 263 -23.61 28.59 39.24
N VAL A 264 -23.21 29.85 39.10
CA VAL A 264 -21.93 30.23 38.48
C VAL A 264 -20.74 29.69 39.29
N ASP A 265 -20.81 29.79 40.62
CA ASP A 265 -19.78 29.26 41.51
C ASP A 265 -19.66 27.71 41.39
N ALA A 266 -20.80 27.01 41.37
CA ALA A 266 -20.82 25.56 41.18
C ALA A 266 -20.27 25.12 39.80
N GLU A 267 -20.55 25.92 38.75
CA GLU A 267 -20.00 25.70 37.42
C GLU A 267 -18.48 25.87 37.43
N ARG A 268 -17.99 26.95 38.05
CA ARG A 268 -16.56 27.23 38.19
C ARG A 268 -15.85 26.12 38.96
N GLU A 269 -16.40 25.71 40.12
CA GLU A 269 -15.85 24.60 40.91
C GLU A 269 -15.74 23.30 40.08
N ARG A 270 -16.74 23.03 39.24
CA ARG A 270 -16.71 21.81 38.39
C ARG A 270 -15.66 21.89 37.31
N LYS A 271 -15.45 23.05 36.67
CA LYS A 271 -14.37 23.27 35.71
C LYS A 271 -13.01 23.14 36.38
N GLU A 272 -12.84 23.71 37.58
CA GLU A 272 -11.62 23.57 38.37
C GLU A 272 -11.33 22.10 38.75
N GLN A 273 -12.38 21.34 39.09
CA GLN A 273 -12.21 19.88 39.37
C GLN A 273 -11.71 19.13 38.15
N ILE A 274 -12.22 19.43 36.95
CA ILE A 274 -11.74 18.82 35.69
C ILE A 274 -10.27 19.20 35.43
N ALA A 275 -9.92 20.49 35.53
CA ALA A 275 -8.55 20.94 35.35
C ALA A 275 -7.58 20.30 36.37
N ASN A 276 -7.97 20.26 37.67
CA ASN A 276 -7.19 19.64 38.73
C ASN A 276 -7.04 18.12 38.55
N ALA A 277 -8.05 17.44 38.00
CA ALA A 277 -7.96 16.02 37.67
C ALA A 277 -6.86 15.77 36.61
N ILE A 278 -6.80 16.61 35.59
CA ILE A 278 -5.74 16.56 34.55
C ILE A 278 -4.36 16.86 35.17
N LEU A 279 -4.25 17.95 35.89
CA LEU A 279 -2.97 18.36 36.54
C LEU A 279 -2.49 17.28 37.53
N GLY A 280 -3.41 16.64 38.23
CA GLY A 280 -3.12 15.55 39.16
C GLY A 280 -2.53 14.31 38.50
N THR A 281 -2.72 14.11 37.19
CA THR A 281 -2.10 13.01 36.44
C THR A 281 -0.63 13.26 36.15
N GLY A 282 -0.20 14.52 36.11
CA GLY A 282 1.16 14.93 35.73
C GLY A 282 1.41 14.88 34.21
N ALA A 283 0.36 14.91 33.38
CA ALA A 283 0.49 15.02 31.94
C ALA A 283 0.88 16.46 31.56
N SER A 284 1.87 16.60 30.66
CA SER A 284 2.29 17.89 30.10
C SER A 284 1.59 18.20 28.77
N VAL A 285 1.02 17.18 28.14
CA VAL A 285 0.26 17.30 26.90
C VAL A 285 -1.08 16.56 27.07
N VAL A 286 -2.15 17.19 26.62
CA VAL A 286 -3.50 16.60 26.61
C VAL A 286 -4.07 16.67 25.21
N LEU A 287 -4.44 15.52 24.66
CA LEU A 287 -5.16 15.41 23.40
C LEU A 287 -6.62 15.09 23.68
N CYS A 288 -7.52 15.85 23.07
CA CYS A 288 -8.96 15.72 23.28
C CYS A 288 -9.67 15.55 21.94
N GLY A 289 -10.52 14.50 21.84
CA GLY A 289 -11.33 14.27 20.65
C GLY A 289 -12.52 15.22 20.51
N GLY A 290 -12.99 15.74 21.65
CA GLY A 290 -14.10 16.69 21.71
C GLY A 290 -13.68 18.12 21.95
N GLU A 291 -14.67 18.94 22.30
CA GLU A 291 -14.47 20.34 22.64
C GLU A 291 -13.86 20.50 24.05
N VAL A 292 -13.04 21.52 24.21
CA VAL A 292 -12.48 21.92 25.50
C VAL A 292 -13.06 23.28 25.91
N ASP A 293 -13.58 23.37 27.14
CA ASP A 293 -14.06 24.65 27.69
C ASP A 293 -12.91 25.64 27.83
N LYS A 294 -13.15 26.90 27.52
CA LYS A 294 -12.13 27.95 27.52
C LYS A 294 -11.49 28.18 28.88
N ASP A 295 -12.27 28.10 29.95
CA ASP A 295 -11.78 28.32 31.32
C ASP A 295 -10.86 27.16 31.73
N ILE A 296 -11.22 25.92 31.36
CA ILE A 296 -10.36 24.73 31.57
C ILE A 296 -9.08 24.85 30.76
N LEU A 297 -9.18 25.25 29.48
CA LEU A 297 -8.05 25.43 28.60
C LEU A 297 -7.05 26.46 29.16
N HIS A 298 -7.54 27.62 29.63
CA HIS A 298 -6.69 28.64 30.24
C HIS A 298 -6.06 28.16 31.55
N SER A 299 -6.82 27.48 32.42
CA SER A 299 -6.29 26.92 33.66
C SER A 299 -5.15 25.92 33.43
N LEU A 300 -5.25 25.08 32.40
CA LEU A 300 -4.20 24.15 32.01
C LEU A 300 -3.00 24.87 31.41
N ALA A 301 -3.24 25.88 30.59
CA ALA A 301 -2.20 26.68 29.97
C ALA A 301 -1.36 27.46 30.98
N ASP A 302 -1.98 28.01 32.04
CA ASP A 302 -1.31 28.71 33.14
C ASP A 302 -0.29 27.83 33.86
N GLU A 303 -0.56 26.52 33.92
CA GLU A 303 0.35 25.50 34.46
C GLU A 303 1.29 24.88 33.40
N GLY A 304 1.29 25.42 32.18
CA GLY A 304 2.18 25.01 31.09
C GLY A 304 1.78 23.70 30.39
N VAL A 305 0.56 23.22 30.57
CA VAL A 305 0.02 22.04 29.89
C VAL A 305 -0.50 22.41 28.52
N VAL A 306 0.03 21.78 27.48
CA VAL A 306 -0.44 21.95 26.09
C VAL A 306 -1.67 21.09 25.86
N THR A 307 -2.81 21.73 25.59
CA THR A 307 -4.07 21.03 25.32
C THR A 307 -4.52 21.28 23.89
N ILE A 308 -4.80 20.19 23.15
CA ILE A 308 -5.24 20.21 21.76
C ILE A 308 -6.61 19.54 21.69
N SER A 309 -7.58 20.25 21.09
CA SER A 309 -8.98 19.83 21.02
C SER A 309 -9.41 19.37 19.64
N GLU A 310 -10.57 18.71 19.59
CA GLU A 310 -11.26 18.31 18.35
C GLU A 310 -10.41 17.45 17.41
N LEU A 311 -9.57 16.58 17.95
CA LEU A 311 -8.82 15.59 17.20
C LEU A 311 -9.76 14.50 16.68
N ASP A 312 -9.48 14.00 15.48
CA ASP A 312 -10.24 12.87 14.99
C ASP A 312 -9.85 11.56 15.70
N GLU A 313 -10.72 10.57 15.59
CA GLU A 313 -10.54 9.28 16.27
C GLU A 313 -9.26 8.56 15.81
N MET A 314 -8.86 8.76 14.54
CA MET A 314 -7.65 8.13 13.99
C MET A 314 -6.39 8.72 14.62
N ASP A 315 -6.29 10.05 14.74
CA ASP A 315 -5.14 10.72 15.35
C ASP A 315 -4.99 10.36 16.83
N LEU A 316 -6.12 10.30 17.57
CA LEU A 316 -6.12 9.86 18.97
C LEU A 316 -5.64 8.43 19.11
N ARG A 317 -6.14 7.53 18.29
CA ARG A 317 -5.76 6.12 18.30
C ARG A 317 -4.30 5.91 17.91
N ASN A 318 -3.85 6.56 16.84
CA ASN A 318 -2.46 6.50 16.39
C ASN A 318 -1.51 7.01 17.48
N THR A 319 -1.88 8.09 18.16
CA THR A 319 -1.08 8.62 19.27
C THR A 319 -1.07 7.67 20.46
N ALA A 320 -2.20 7.04 20.78
CA ALA A 320 -2.27 6.05 21.85
C ALA A 320 -1.37 4.84 21.57
N GLU A 321 -1.40 4.32 20.35
CA GLU A 321 -0.55 3.20 19.91
C GLU A 321 0.94 3.58 19.91
N ALA A 322 1.28 4.82 19.52
CA ALA A 322 2.66 5.29 19.50
C ALA A 322 3.24 5.53 20.91
N THR A 323 2.45 6.12 21.80
CA THR A 323 2.89 6.50 23.16
C THR A 323 2.62 5.45 24.22
N SER A 324 2.04 4.30 23.85
CA SER A 324 1.58 3.24 24.75
C SER A 324 0.60 3.73 25.81
N SER A 325 -0.28 4.68 25.43
CA SER A 325 -1.33 5.21 26.29
C SER A 325 -2.68 4.56 26.00
N THR A 326 -3.66 4.82 26.86
CA THR A 326 -5.04 4.41 26.66
C THR A 326 -5.91 5.62 26.43
N VAL A 327 -6.77 5.58 25.40
CA VAL A 327 -7.79 6.60 25.19
C VAL A 327 -8.84 6.43 26.29
N ILE A 328 -9.06 7.49 27.09
CA ILE A 328 -10.03 7.51 28.18
C ILE A 328 -11.28 8.29 27.76
N ASP A 329 -12.47 7.77 28.09
CA ASP A 329 -13.74 8.45 27.76
C ASP A 329 -14.01 9.66 28.65
N SER A 330 -13.51 9.65 29.87
CA SER A 330 -13.68 10.71 30.85
C SER A 330 -12.40 10.94 31.63
N ILE A 331 -11.98 12.19 31.72
CA ILE A 331 -10.76 12.57 32.47
C ILE A 331 -10.86 12.24 33.97
N MET A 332 -12.09 12.12 34.51
CA MET A 332 -12.28 11.74 35.90
C MET A 332 -11.85 10.29 36.20
N ASP A 333 -11.73 9.48 35.17
CA ASP A 333 -11.27 8.08 35.26
C ASP A 333 -9.76 7.95 34.96
N ALA A 334 -9.07 9.08 34.74
CA ALA A 334 -7.66 9.10 34.44
C ALA A 334 -6.82 8.61 35.63
N SER A 335 -5.90 7.71 35.32
CA SER A 335 -4.88 7.24 36.26
C SER A 335 -3.49 7.35 35.63
N ALA A 336 -2.46 7.27 36.43
CA ALA A 336 -1.09 7.28 35.94
C ALA A 336 -0.80 6.14 34.96
N ASP A 337 -1.55 5.04 35.01
CA ASP A 337 -1.41 3.87 34.13
C ASP A 337 -2.02 4.08 32.74
N ASN A 338 -2.87 5.09 32.58
CA ASN A 338 -3.48 5.43 31.30
C ASN A 338 -2.65 6.41 30.47
N LEU A 339 -1.62 6.99 31.07
CA LEU A 339 -0.76 7.98 30.43
C LEU A 339 0.28 7.32 29.52
N GLY A 340 0.50 7.93 28.36
CA GLY A 340 1.62 7.62 27.51
C GLY A 340 2.87 8.43 27.89
N SER A 341 3.98 8.05 27.30
CA SER A 341 5.26 8.74 27.46
C SER A 341 5.90 9.03 26.10
N PHE A 342 6.59 10.14 26.00
CA PHE A 342 7.33 10.57 24.81
C PHE A 342 8.62 11.26 25.21
N GLY A 343 9.65 11.20 24.34
CA GLY A 343 10.90 11.93 24.54
C GLY A 343 10.83 13.35 24.04
N SER A 344 10.06 13.61 22.98
CA SER A 344 9.97 14.95 22.37
C SER A 344 8.56 15.23 21.86
N PHE A 345 8.04 16.40 22.22
CA PHE A 345 6.83 16.99 21.66
C PHE A 345 7.19 18.35 21.11
N VAL A 346 6.98 18.55 19.81
CA VAL A 346 7.27 19.84 19.13
C VAL A 346 6.07 20.23 18.29
N TRP A 347 5.67 21.50 18.38
CA TRP A 347 4.69 22.04 17.46
C TRP A 347 5.19 23.32 16.80
N GLU A 348 4.84 23.46 15.52
CA GLU A 348 5.24 24.59 14.67
C GLU A 348 4.01 25.31 14.16
N ARG A 349 3.94 26.63 14.38
CA ARG A 349 2.88 27.48 13.86
C ARG A 349 2.99 27.56 12.33
N ASN A 350 1.89 27.25 11.64
CA ASN A 350 1.79 27.43 10.20
C ASN A 350 0.93 28.65 9.88
N GLU A 351 1.57 29.71 9.38
CA GLU A 351 0.92 30.99 9.07
C GLU A 351 0.45 31.09 7.60
N SER A 352 0.72 30.08 6.78
CA SER A 352 0.69 30.20 5.31
C SER A 352 -0.65 29.91 4.63
N THR A 353 -1.71 29.56 5.34
CA THR A 353 -3.02 29.24 4.74
C THR A 353 -4.20 29.78 5.55
N GLU A 354 -5.33 30.04 4.88
CA GLU A 354 -6.60 30.43 5.52
C GLU A 354 -7.16 29.38 6.50
N MET A 355 -6.71 28.11 6.37
CA MET A 355 -6.89 27.03 7.34
C MET A 355 -5.55 26.74 8.03
N ALA A 356 -5.04 27.69 8.81
CA ALA A 356 -3.73 27.57 9.46
C ALA A 356 -3.74 26.48 10.53
N GLU A 357 -3.48 25.26 10.13
CA GLU A 357 -3.24 24.13 11.04
C GLU A 357 -1.75 24.09 11.38
N ASP A 358 -1.46 23.99 12.68
CA ASP A 358 -0.10 23.81 13.17
C ASP A 358 0.36 22.37 12.94
N ILE A 359 1.65 22.18 12.78
CA ILE A 359 2.25 20.85 12.67
C ILE A 359 2.68 20.40 14.05
N ILE A 360 2.17 19.27 14.49
CA ILE A 360 2.46 18.66 15.78
C ILE A 360 3.24 17.38 15.55
N ARG A 361 4.34 17.20 16.29
CA ARG A 361 5.18 16.00 16.25
C ARG A 361 5.40 15.48 17.65
N ILE A 362 5.15 14.22 17.86
CA ILE A 362 5.43 13.48 19.09
C ILE A 362 6.44 12.41 18.70
N ASP A 363 7.66 12.50 19.20
CA ASP A 363 8.79 11.67 18.79
C ASP A 363 9.50 11.04 19.99
N ASP A 364 10.43 10.12 19.71
CA ASP A 364 11.20 9.40 20.71
C ASP A 364 10.31 8.68 21.73
N CYS A 365 9.23 8.06 21.28
CA CYS A 365 8.39 7.21 22.11
C CYS A 365 9.16 5.93 22.49
N PRO A 366 9.11 5.47 23.75
CA PRO A 366 9.98 4.38 24.25
C PRO A 366 9.77 3.03 23.56
N SER A 367 8.54 2.72 23.16
CA SER A 367 8.18 1.45 22.51
C SER A 367 7.01 1.68 21.54
N PRO A 368 7.24 2.42 20.44
CA PRO A 368 6.15 2.81 19.57
C PRO A 368 5.63 1.59 18.80
N ALA A 369 4.36 1.27 18.99
CA ALA A 369 3.67 0.28 18.17
C ALA A 369 3.33 0.86 16.77
N LEU A 370 3.28 2.19 16.66
CA LEU A 370 3.08 2.93 15.40
C LEU A 370 4.21 3.94 15.23
N VAL A 371 4.72 4.04 14.00
CA VAL A 371 5.80 4.94 13.59
C VAL A 371 5.34 5.77 12.40
N THR A 372 5.76 7.03 12.32
CA THR A 372 5.39 7.90 11.21
C THR A 372 6.62 8.19 10.34
N ILE A 373 6.44 8.13 9.02
CA ILE A 373 7.41 8.65 8.06
C ILE A 373 6.94 10.05 7.63
N GLU A 374 7.67 11.07 8.02
CA GLU A 374 7.49 12.43 7.53
C GLU A 374 8.18 12.55 6.17
N VAL A 375 7.38 12.78 5.12
CA VAL A 375 7.86 12.91 3.75
C VAL A 375 7.94 14.39 3.40
N GLY A 376 9.14 14.87 3.13
CA GLY A 376 9.40 16.23 2.66
C GLY A 376 9.01 16.39 1.19
N GLY A 377 8.49 17.57 0.82
CA GLY A 377 8.17 17.87 -0.58
C GLY A 377 7.41 19.18 -0.72
N ASP A 378 7.79 19.96 -1.74
CA ASP A 378 7.20 21.27 -2.03
C ASP A 378 6.09 21.20 -3.11
N GLY A 379 5.96 20.06 -3.80
CA GLY A 379 4.95 19.83 -4.83
C GLY A 379 3.92 18.79 -4.40
N GLU A 380 2.62 19.10 -4.54
CA GLU A 380 1.57 18.19 -4.08
C GLU A 380 1.60 16.84 -4.81
N GLU A 381 1.62 16.86 -6.14
CA GLU A 381 1.60 15.65 -6.97
C GLU A 381 2.89 14.82 -6.84
N ALA A 382 4.06 15.48 -6.83
CA ALA A 382 5.34 14.78 -6.72
C ALA A 382 5.52 14.12 -5.34
N THR A 383 5.06 14.78 -4.28
CA THR A 383 5.12 14.22 -2.92
C THR A 383 4.16 13.04 -2.77
N GLU A 384 2.96 13.11 -3.35
CA GLU A 384 2.02 11.99 -3.35
C GLU A 384 2.55 10.77 -4.11
N GLU A 385 3.23 10.99 -5.24
CA GLU A 385 3.86 9.89 -5.98
C GLU A 385 5.03 9.27 -5.19
N ALA A 386 5.82 10.10 -4.49
CA ALA A 386 6.86 9.59 -3.59
C ALA A 386 6.28 8.81 -2.41
N ILE A 387 5.21 9.30 -1.77
CA ILE A 387 4.51 8.59 -0.69
C ILE A 387 4.01 7.23 -1.18
N ARG A 388 3.46 7.16 -2.40
CA ARG A 388 3.01 5.89 -2.98
C ARG A 388 4.16 4.91 -3.18
N GLY A 389 5.30 5.38 -3.72
CA GLY A 389 6.50 4.55 -3.84
C GLY A 389 7.01 4.04 -2.49
N ILE A 390 6.90 4.85 -1.43
CA ILE A 390 7.26 4.45 -0.07
C ILE A 390 6.29 3.39 0.46
N TYR A 391 4.97 3.51 0.21
CA TYR A 391 3.98 2.49 0.60
C TYR A 391 4.26 1.14 -0.06
N ASP A 392 4.53 1.11 -1.36
CA ASP A 392 4.88 -0.11 -2.08
C ASP A 392 6.15 -0.73 -1.50
N SER A 393 7.14 0.10 -1.20
CA SER A 393 8.39 -0.32 -0.56
C SER A 393 8.15 -0.90 0.84
N LEU A 394 7.31 -0.28 1.67
CA LEU A 394 6.96 -0.79 2.99
C LEU A 394 6.30 -2.17 2.89
N ARG A 395 5.35 -2.36 1.97
CA ARG A 395 4.65 -3.63 1.79
C ARG A 395 5.59 -4.72 1.29
N ALA A 396 6.34 -4.46 0.23
CA ALA A 396 7.31 -5.41 -0.31
C ALA A 396 8.38 -5.78 0.73
N THR A 397 8.91 -4.80 1.46
CA THR A 397 9.95 -5.03 2.48
C THR A 397 9.39 -5.81 3.67
N SER A 398 8.17 -5.52 4.12
CA SER A 398 7.47 -6.27 5.17
C SER A 398 7.26 -7.73 4.79
N LEU A 399 6.87 -8.00 3.54
CA LEU A 399 6.76 -9.37 3.01
C LEU A 399 8.11 -10.09 3.04
N ALA A 400 9.19 -9.45 2.58
CA ALA A 400 10.53 -10.03 2.62
C ALA A 400 10.98 -10.37 4.05
N MET A 401 10.64 -9.53 5.03
CA MET A 401 10.93 -9.79 6.45
C MET A 401 10.17 -11.01 6.97
N SER A 402 8.91 -11.19 6.58
CA SER A 402 8.09 -12.33 6.99
C SER A 402 8.55 -13.64 6.33
N GLU A 403 8.92 -13.59 5.06
CA GLU A 403 9.37 -14.76 4.27
C GLU A 403 10.81 -15.17 4.59
N LYS A 404 11.63 -14.25 5.08
CA LYS A 404 13.07 -14.45 5.38
C LYS A 404 13.92 -14.86 4.18
N THR A 405 13.38 -14.76 2.98
CA THR A 405 14.03 -15.09 1.71
C THR A 405 13.69 -14.05 0.67
N VAL A 406 14.58 -13.87 -0.30
CA VAL A 406 14.40 -12.97 -1.43
C VAL A 406 14.82 -13.62 -2.73
N LEU A 407 14.26 -13.13 -3.83
CA LEU A 407 14.54 -13.60 -5.19
C LEU A 407 15.29 -12.54 -5.98
N PRO A 408 16.20 -12.94 -6.87
CA PRO A 408 16.92 -12.02 -7.75
C PRO A 408 15.98 -11.38 -8.78
N GLY A 409 16.05 -10.05 -8.89
CA GLY A 409 15.23 -9.23 -9.80
C GLY A 409 15.83 -9.07 -11.20
N GLY A 410 15.44 -7.98 -11.90
CA GLY A 410 15.92 -7.71 -13.26
C GLY A 410 15.54 -8.77 -14.30
N GLY A 411 14.46 -9.53 -14.06
CA GLY A 411 14.04 -10.65 -14.92
C GLY A 411 14.88 -11.92 -14.77
N ALA A 412 15.84 -11.98 -13.84
CA ALA A 412 16.68 -13.15 -13.59
C ALA A 412 15.86 -14.36 -13.19
N SER A 413 14.99 -14.22 -12.18
CA SER A 413 14.08 -15.31 -11.73
C SER A 413 13.21 -15.82 -12.86
N HIS A 414 12.66 -14.95 -13.70
CA HIS A 414 11.83 -15.33 -14.85
C HIS A 414 12.63 -16.09 -15.91
N SER A 415 13.89 -15.72 -16.14
CA SER A 415 14.79 -16.44 -17.07
C SER A 415 15.13 -17.83 -16.55
N MET A 416 15.36 -17.99 -15.25
CA MET A 416 15.59 -19.28 -14.61
C MET A 416 14.36 -20.18 -14.67
N ILE A 417 13.16 -19.64 -14.38
CA ILE A 417 11.89 -20.35 -14.53
C ILE A 417 11.73 -20.83 -15.96
N ALA A 418 11.95 -19.96 -16.95
CA ALA A 418 11.81 -20.33 -18.37
C ALA A 418 12.75 -21.47 -18.77
N HIS A 419 13.98 -21.47 -18.25
CA HIS A 419 14.93 -22.56 -18.48
C HIS A 419 14.50 -23.86 -17.80
N HIS A 420 14.10 -23.80 -16.52
CA HIS A 420 13.67 -24.96 -15.75
C HIS A 420 12.46 -25.65 -16.37
N VAL A 421 11.42 -24.87 -16.72
CA VAL A 421 10.23 -25.40 -17.42
C VAL A 421 10.61 -26.09 -18.75
N ARG A 422 11.57 -25.54 -19.50
CA ARG A 422 12.05 -26.21 -20.74
C ARG A 422 12.77 -27.51 -20.47
N THR A 423 13.49 -27.61 -19.38
CA THR A 423 14.16 -28.87 -18.98
C THR A 423 13.14 -29.92 -18.59
N GLU A 424 12.14 -29.56 -17.78
CA GLU A 424 11.08 -30.49 -17.38
C GLU A 424 10.18 -30.93 -18.53
N MET A 425 9.87 -30.02 -19.47
CA MET A 425 9.04 -30.36 -20.62
C MET A 425 9.67 -31.44 -21.52
N GLU A 426 10.99 -31.67 -21.46
CA GLU A 426 11.65 -32.76 -22.23
C GLU A 426 11.15 -34.13 -21.80
N SER A 427 10.75 -34.28 -20.55
CA SER A 427 10.18 -35.53 -20.00
C SER A 427 8.67 -35.68 -20.24
N GLU A 428 7.98 -34.62 -20.68
CA GLU A 428 6.54 -34.62 -20.89
C GLU A 428 6.15 -35.24 -22.24
N PRO A 429 5.47 -36.40 -22.26
CA PRO A 429 5.15 -37.10 -23.48
C PRO A 429 3.95 -36.54 -24.25
N GLY A 430 3.13 -35.69 -23.60
CA GLY A 430 1.85 -35.22 -24.10
C GLY A 430 1.90 -33.95 -24.91
N ARG A 431 0.73 -33.52 -25.43
CA ARG A 431 0.57 -32.23 -26.14
C ARG A 431 0.75 -31.05 -25.21
N GLU A 432 0.66 -31.24 -23.90
CA GLU A 432 0.90 -30.25 -22.86
C GLU A 432 2.32 -29.67 -22.95
N ARG A 433 3.29 -30.45 -23.42
CA ARG A 433 4.64 -29.99 -23.73
C ARG A 433 4.68 -28.71 -24.59
N ILE A 434 3.79 -28.60 -25.57
CA ILE A 434 3.72 -27.44 -26.45
C ILE A 434 3.25 -26.20 -25.66
N ALA A 435 2.34 -26.39 -24.72
CA ALA A 435 1.89 -25.31 -23.84
C ALA A 435 2.98 -24.91 -22.82
N MET A 436 3.75 -25.87 -22.31
CA MET A 436 4.88 -25.61 -21.42
C MET A 436 5.94 -24.73 -22.10
N GLU A 437 6.28 -24.99 -23.40
CA GLU A 437 7.18 -24.11 -24.15
C GLU A 437 6.60 -22.70 -24.31
N SER A 438 5.28 -22.58 -24.53
CA SER A 438 4.62 -21.26 -24.61
C SER A 438 4.64 -20.53 -23.28
N PHE A 439 4.49 -21.24 -22.16
CA PHE A 439 4.67 -20.68 -20.83
C PHE A 439 6.10 -20.15 -20.63
N ALA A 440 7.10 -20.94 -20.96
CA ALA A 440 8.50 -20.52 -20.86
C ALA A 440 8.80 -19.26 -21.69
N ARG A 441 8.21 -19.14 -22.89
CA ARG A 441 8.31 -17.92 -23.70
C ARG A 441 7.63 -16.72 -23.06
N ALA A 442 6.46 -16.93 -22.44
CA ALA A 442 5.77 -15.86 -21.71
C ALA A 442 6.62 -15.32 -20.55
N MET A 443 7.34 -16.19 -19.83
CA MET A 443 8.25 -15.74 -18.75
C MET A 443 9.37 -14.83 -19.28
N GLU A 444 9.86 -15.08 -20.47
CA GLU A 444 10.92 -14.27 -21.10
C GLU A 444 10.46 -12.89 -21.55
N THR A 445 9.14 -12.62 -21.52
CA THR A 445 8.60 -11.29 -21.80
C THR A 445 9.11 -10.25 -20.79
N ILE A 446 9.29 -10.64 -19.52
CA ILE A 446 9.75 -9.71 -18.48
C ILE A 446 11.16 -9.17 -18.78
N PRO A 447 12.20 -10.00 -18.93
CA PRO A 447 13.52 -9.48 -19.32
C PRO A 447 13.53 -8.85 -20.70
N ALA A 448 12.68 -9.30 -21.64
CA ALA A 448 12.57 -8.67 -22.97
C ALA A 448 12.10 -7.22 -22.88
N VAL A 449 11.06 -6.94 -22.08
CA VAL A 449 10.54 -5.58 -21.89
C VAL A 449 11.53 -4.70 -21.14
N LEU A 450 12.24 -5.22 -20.14
CA LEU A 450 13.32 -4.48 -19.47
C LEU A 450 14.44 -4.07 -20.45
N ALA A 451 14.82 -4.99 -21.34
CA ALA A 451 15.81 -4.70 -22.38
C ALA A 451 15.32 -3.61 -23.35
N GLU A 452 14.07 -3.74 -23.82
CA GLU A 452 13.46 -2.79 -24.76
C GLU A 452 13.37 -1.39 -24.15
N ASN A 453 12.87 -1.25 -22.93
CA ASN A 453 12.76 0.03 -22.25
C ASN A 453 14.14 0.64 -21.92
N SER A 454 15.18 -0.19 -21.81
CA SER A 454 16.57 0.27 -21.66
C SER A 454 17.24 0.61 -23.00
N GLY A 455 16.50 0.57 -24.14
CA GLY A 455 17.03 0.87 -25.47
C GLY A 455 17.91 -0.23 -26.06
N GLN A 456 17.82 -1.46 -25.54
CA GLN A 456 18.58 -2.62 -26.02
C GLN A 456 17.71 -3.52 -26.90
N ASN A 457 18.35 -4.34 -27.73
CA ASN A 457 17.63 -5.35 -28.50
C ASN A 457 17.12 -6.46 -27.59
N PRO A 458 15.79 -6.64 -27.44
CA PRO A 458 15.23 -7.62 -26.53
C PRO A 458 15.57 -9.07 -26.91
N LEU A 459 15.62 -9.39 -28.23
CA LEU A 459 15.94 -10.73 -28.69
C LEU A 459 17.36 -11.14 -28.31
N ASP A 460 18.35 -10.27 -28.55
CA ASP A 460 19.75 -10.54 -28.21
C ASP A 460 19.94 -10.76 -26.70
N LYS A 461 19.24 -9.98 -25.89
CA LYS A 461 19.31 -10.10 -24.41
C LYS A 461 18.67 -11.39 -23.93
N VAL A 462 17.49 -11.74 -24.43
CA VAL A 462 16.82 -13.01 -24.07
C VAL A 462 17.67 -14.21 -24.47
N LEU A 463 18.26 -14.23 -25.67
CA LEU A 463 19.14 -15.31 -26.10
C LEU A 463 20.37 -15.46 -25.20
N LYS A 464 20.98 -14.36 -24.78
CA LYS A 464 22.09 -14.38 -23.83
C LYS A 464 21.66 -14.90 -22.46
N LEU A 465 20.52 -14.43 -21.92
CA LEU A 465 19.98 -14.91 -20.64
C LEU A 465 19.66 -16.41 -20.68
N ARG A 466 19.13 -16.93 -21.79
CA ARG A 466 18.96 -18.39 -21.99
C ARG A 466 20.29 -19.13 -21.90
N SER A 467 21.36 -18.58 -22.48
CA SER A 467 22.69 -19.20 -22.41
C SER A 467 23.25 -19.19 -21.00
N GLU A 468 23.08 -18.10 -20.27
CA GLU A 468 23.49 -17.98 -18.87
C GLU A 468 22.71 -18.95 -17.97
N ALA A 469 21.39 -19.01 -18.12
CA ALA A 469 20.54 -19.93 -17.35
C ALA A 469 20.90 -21.41 -17.60
N ARG A 470 21.23 -21.80 -18.85
CA ARG A 470 21.74 -23.14 -19.17
C ARG A 470 23.05 -23.46 -18.45
N SER A 471 23.87 -22.45 -18.22
CA SER A 471 25.14 -22.59 -17.50
C SER A 471 24.95 -22.55 -15.96
N GLY A 472 23.72 -22.48 -15.47
CA GLY A 472 23.38 -22.39 -14.04
C GLY A 472 23.59 -20.98 -13.46
N ASN A 473 23.83 -19.97 -14.30
CA ASN A 473 24.03 -18.60 -13.85
C ASN A 473 22.72 -17.85 -13.80
N CYS A 474 22.32 -17.43 -12.60
CA CYS A 474 21.17 -16.56 -12.40
C CYS A 474 21.56 -15.11 -12.70
N LYS A 475 21.27 -14.63 -13.93
CA LYS A 475 21.57 -13.27 -14.38
C LYS A 475 20.32 -12.54 -14.83
N GLY A 476 20.31 -11.23 -14.62
CA GLY A 476 19.22 -10.33 -14.99
C GLY A 476 19.73 -9.15 -15.83
N ILE A 477 18.82 -8.22 -16.09
CA ILE A 477 19.07 -6.97 -16.80
C ILE A 477 19.16 -5.84 -15.78
N ASP A 478 20.26 -5.10 -15.79
CA ASP A 478 20.46 -3.93 -14.96
C ASP A 478 19.79 -2.68 -15.56
N ARG A 479 19.92 -1.55 -14.84
CA ARG A 479 19.37 -0.25 -15.25
C ARG A 479 19.86 0.21 -16.64
N ASP A 480 21.08 -0.17 -17.03
CA ASP A 480 21.66 0.20 -18.32
C ASP A 480 21.36 -0.82 -19.43
N GLY A 481 20.57 -1.83 -19.15
CA GLY A 481 20.25 -2.90 -20.08
C GLY A 481 21.39 -3.90 -20.28
N LYS A 482 22.37 -3.95 -19.37
CA LYS A 482 23.45 -4.95 -19.40
C LYS A 482 23.01 -6.19 -18.63
N ILE A 483 23.55 -7.33 -19.05
CA ILE A 483 23.34 -8.59 -18.33
C ILE A 483 24.39 -8.70 -17.23
N THR A 484 23.92 -8.71 -15.98
CA THR A 484 24.76 -8.75 -14.79
C THR A 484 24.17 -9.74 -13.77
N SER A 485 24.94 -10.08 -12.75
CA SER A 485 24.36 -10.65 -11.53
C SER A 485 23.43 -9.60 -10.92
N PRO A 486 22.21 -9.94 -10.49
CA PRO A 486 21.22 -8.97 -9.99
C PRO A 486 21.54 -8.50 -8.55
N GLU A 487 22.78 -8.04 -8.35
CA GLU A 487 23.22 -7.44 -7.09
C GLU A 487 22.46 -6.13 -6.87
N GLY A 488 21.79 -6.02 -5.71
CA GLY A 488 20.99 -4.84 -5.36
C GLY A 488 19.55 -4.83 -5.88
N VAL A 489 19.13 -5.78 -6.72
CA VAL A 489 17.74 -5.87 -7.22
C VAL A 489 17.09 -7.14 -6.70
N TRP A 490 16.21 -6.98 -5.70
CA TRP A 490 15.62 -8.10 -4.97
C TRP A 490 14.11 -7.95 -4.86
N HIS A 491 13.40 -9.08 -4.91
CA HIS A 491 11.96 -9.16 -4.68
C HIS A 491 11.62 -10.17 -3.58
N PRO A 492 10.55 -9.96 -2.79
CA PRO A 492 9.94 -11.02 -2.00
C PRO A 492 9.48 -12.18 -2.91
N LYS A 493 9.52 -13.41 -2.40
CA LYS A 493 9.09 -14.57 -3.18
C LYS A 493 7.61 -14.46 -3.58
N SER A 494 6.75 -14.02 -2.66
CA SER A 494 5.31 -13.86 -2.90
C SER A 494 4.98 -12.90 -4.03
N VAL A 495 5.77 -11.87 -4.29
CA VAL A 495 5.55 -10.94 -5.42
C VAL A 495 5.62 -11.69 -6.76
N ILE A 496 6.62 -12.55 -6.94
CA ILE A 496 6.79 -13.31 -8.18
C ILE A 496 5.83 -14.51 -8.24
N SER A 497 5.72 -15.30 -7.16
CA SER A 497 4.79 -16.44 -7.12
C SER A 497 3.34 -15.98 -7.24
N GLY A 498 2.95 -14.89 -6.52
CA GLY A 498 1.64 -14.29 -6.61
C GLY A 498 1.30 -13.81 -8.03
N SER A 499 2.27 -13.20 -8.73
CA SER A 499 2.09 -12.81 -10.13
C SER A 499 1.77 -14.02 -11.02
N LEU A 500 2.47 -15.15 -10.84
CA LEU A 500 2.25 -16.37 -11.60
C LEU A 500 0.89 -17.00 -11.30
N GLU A 501 0.55 -17.12 -10.01
CA GLU A 501 -0.72 -17.70 -9.55
C GLU A 501 -1.92 -16.86 -10.00
N THR A 502 -1.84 -15.56 -9.81
CA THR A 502 -2.90 -14.61 -10.20
C THR A 502 -3.09 -14.61 -11.71
N CYS A 503 -2.03 -14.56 -12.51
CA CYS A 503 -2.15 -14.68 -13.96
C CYS A 503 -2.83 -15.96 -14.40
N LEU A 504 -2.46 -17.12 -13.81
CA LEU A 504 -3.01 -18.38 -14.21
C LEU A 504 -4.47 -18.55 -13.80
N LEU A 505 -4.85 -18.05 -12.62
CA LEU A 505 -6.22 -18.06 -12.14
C LEU A 505 -7.16 -17.33 -13.12
N TYR A 506 -6.76 -16.19 -13.62
CA TYR A 506 -7.56 -15.38 -14.54
C TYR A 506 -7.43 -15.78 -16.02
N THR A 507 -6.38 -16.50 -16.41
CA THR A 507 -6.24 -17.07 -17.76
C THR A 507 -6.95 -18.42 -17.91
N SER A 508 -7.37 -19.05 -16.81
CA SER A 508 -8.08 -20.31 -16.80
C SER A 508 -9.60 -20.08 -16.89
N PRO A 509 -10.27 -20.39 -18.02
CA PRO A 509 -11.68 -20.01 -18.24
C PRO A 509 -12.71 -20.85 -17.49
N SER A 510 -12.35 -21.64 -16.48
CA SER A 510 -13.28 -22.47 -15.75
C SER A 510 -13.53 -21.99 -14.33
N PRO A 511 -14.74 -21.43 -14.04
CA PRO A 511 -15.13 -21.11 -12.66
C PRO A 511 -15.34 -22.35 -11.76
N ARG A 512 -15.21 -23.57 -12.31
CA ARG A 512 -15.41 -24.82 -11.55
C ARG A 512 -14.20 -25.24 -10.73
N ASP A 513 -13.01 -24.72 -11.04
CA ASP A 513 -11.76 -25.13 -10.40
C ASP A 513 -11.31 -24.18 -9.26
N SER A 514 -11.94 -23.02 -9.11
CA SER A 514 -11.68 -22.09 -8.01
C SER A 514 -12.36 -22.46 -6.68
N CYS A 515 -13.19 -23.51 -6.66
CA CYS A 515 -13.87 -24.00 -5.46
C CYS A 515 -13.23 -25.26 -4.85
N ALA A 516 -12.06 -25.66 -5.29
CA ALA A 516 -11.37 -26.88 -4.85
C ALA A 516 -10.03 -26.61 -4.15
N SER A 517 -9.92 -25.49 -3.45
CA SER A 517 -8.82 -25.22 -2.50
C SER A 517 -9.36 -24.84 -1.14
#